data_ce23165788f2106aba16626479a245c1
#
_entry.id   ce23165788f2106aba16626479a245c1
#
_cell.length_a   1.000
_cell.length_b   1.000
_cell.length_c   1.000
_cell.angle_alpha   90.00
_cell.angle_beta   90.00
_cell.angle_gamma   90.00
#
_symmetry.space_group_name_H-M   'P 1'
#
loop_
_entity.id
_entity.type
_entity.pdbx_description
1 polymer ?
#
loop_
_entity_poly.entity_id
_entity_poly.type
_entity_poly.pdbx_seq_one_letter_code
_entity_poly.pdbx_strand_id
1 'polypeptide(L)'
;MNSSGFALRRVREEMIEKLLELGIKDFRVLDAISQVPRHIFVDEALRSRAYENRSLTIGYQQTISQPYIVARMTELLISHTKSRGKVLDKVLELGSGCGYQSAVLSYFCLLYTSDAADDET
;
A
#
# COMPACT_ATOMS: atom_id res chain seq x y z
N MET A 1 -6.25 19.55 16.06
CA MET A 1 -6.38 18.39 15.73
C MET A 1 -6.79 18.08 14.40
N ASN A 2 -7.71 18.66 13.94
CA ASN A 2 -8.16 18.37 12.62
C ASN A 2 -7.22 18.84 11.54
N SER A 3 -6.36 19.80 11.82
CA SER A 3 -5.44 20.26 10.80
C SER A 3 -4.45 19.17 10.43
N SER A 4 -4.10 18.33 11.39
CA SER A 4 -3.18 17.25 11.11
C SER A 4 -3.80 16.19 10.20
N GLY A 5 -5.03 15.79 10.47
CA GLY A 5 -5.73 14.84 9.63
C GLY A 5 -6.01 15.39 8.25
N PHE A 6 -6.33 16.66 8.17
CA PHE A 6 -6.59 17.30 6.92
C PHE A 6 -5.31 17.38 6.07
N ALA A 7 -4.19 17.69 6.71
CA ALA A 7 -2.92 17.75 6.00
C ALA A 7 -2.52 16.37 5.47
N LEU A 8 -2.76 15.31 6.23
CA LEU A 8 -2.43 13.98 5.78
C LEU A 8 -3.29 13.56 4.59
N ARG A 9 -4.55 13.95 4.61
CA ARG A 9 -5.42 13.63 3.48
C ARG A 9 -4.91 14.31 2.22
N ARG A 10 -4.50 15.56 2.36
CA ARG A 10 -4.03 16.32 1.23
C ARG A 10 -2.77 15.72 0.61
N VAL A 11 -1.79 15.36 1.44
CA VAL A 11 -0.56 14.80 0.91
C VAL A 11 -0.81 13.41 0.33
N ARG A 12 -1.78 12.68 0.89
CA ARG A 12 -2.14 11.38 0.32
C ARG A 12 -2.74 11.55 -1.08
N GLU A 13 -3.59 12.54 -1.23
CA GLU A 13 -4.17 12.83 -2.55
C GLU A 13 -3.10 13.25 -3.54
N GLU A 14 -2.14 14.03 -3.08
CA GLU A 14 -1.03 14.44 -3.95
C GLU A 14 -0.21 13.23 -4.38
N MET A 15 -0.03 12.27 -3.49
CA MET A 15 0.68 11.06 -3.82
C MET A 15 -0.06 10.28 -4.92
N ILE A 16 -1.39 10.18 -4.81
CA ILE A 16 -2.18 9.48 -5.81
C ILE A 16 -2.05 10.19 -7.17
N GLU A 17 -2.09 11.51 -7.17
CA GLU A 17 -1.91 12.26 -8.40
C GLU A 17 -0.55 12.00 -9.02
N LYS A 18 0.46 11.90 -8.17
CA LYS A 18 1.80 11.61 -8.65
C LYS A 18 1.88 10.22 -9.28
N LEU A 19 1.22 9.25 -8.68
CA LEU A 19 1.20 7.90 -9.23
C LEU A 19 0.51 7.88 -10.59
N LEU A 20 -0.55 8.65 -10.75
CA LEU A 20 -1.21 8.77 -12.04
C LEU A 20 -0.27 9.37 -13.07
N GLU A 21 0.45 10.42 -12.70
CA GLU A 21 1.42 11.04 -13.60
C GLU A 21 2.49 10.07 -14.02
N LEU A 22 2.89 9.18 -13.11
CA LEU A 22 3.95 8.22 -13.39
C LEU A 22 3.47 7.00 -14.16
N GLY A 23 2.18 6.93 -14.45
CA GLY A 23 1.68 5.91 -15.34
C GLY A 23 0.91 4.77 -14.70
N ILE A 24 0.60 4.86 -13.40
CA ILE A 24 -0.25 3.86 -12.80
C ILE A 24 -1.65 4.07 -13.32
N LYS A 25 -2.23 3.03 -13.91
CA LYS A 25 -3.52 3.15 -14.58
C LYS A 25 -4.64 2.38 -13.94
N ASP A 26 -4.33 1.39 -13.14
CA ASP A 26 -5.35 0.53 -12.58
C ASP A 26 -5.96 1.19 -11.35
N PHE A 27 -7.23 1.58 -11.46
CA PHE A 27 -7.91 2.25 -10.36
C PHE A 27 -8.02 1.39 -9.12
N ARG A 28 -8.01 0.07 -9.27
CA ARG A 28 -8.05 -0.80 -8.10
C ARG A 28 -6.79 -0.59 -7.24
N VAL A 29 -5.66 -0.42 -7.91
CA VAL A 29 -4.39 -0.18 -7.21
C VAL A 29 -4.42 1.18 -6.53
N LEU A 30 -4.86 2.20 -7.25
CA LEU A 30 -4.92 3.55 -6.68
C LEU A 30 -5.87 3.60 -5.49
N ASP A 31 -6.99 2.90 -5.59
CA ASP A 31 -7.94 2.87 -4.49
C ASP A 31 -7.34 2.19 -3.27
N ALA A 32 -6.69 1.05 -3.46
CA ALA A 32 -6.08 0.34 -2.35
C ALA A 32 -5.04 1.21 -1.66
N ILE A 33 -4.19 1.87 -2.44
CA ILE A 33 -3.16 2.70 -1.88
C ILE A 33 -3.75 3.92 -1.17
N SER A 34 -4.85 4.47 -1.68
CA SER A 34 -5.46 5.61 -1.03
C SER A 34 -6.09 5.23 0.30
N GLN A 35 -6.50 3.96 0.45
CA GLN A 35 -7.15 3.51 1.67
C GLN A 35 -6.18 3.07 2.75
N VAL A 36 -4.99 2.63 2.38
CA VAL A 36 -4.03 2.15 3.37
C VAL A 36 -3.24 3.33 3.93
N PRO A 37 -3.31 3.55 5.24
CA PRO A 37 -2.64 4.73 5.82
C PRO A 37 -1.13 4.50 5.95
N ARG A 38 -0.42 4.86 4.91
CA ARG A 38 1.01 4.63 4.83
C ARG A 38 1.77 5.24 6.01
N HIS A 39 1.27 6.35 6.53
CA HIS A 39 1.98 7.05 7.60
C HIS A 39 2.07 6.26 8.91
N ILE A 40 1.21 5.28 9.11
CA ILE A 40 1.30 4.50 10.34
C ILE A 40 2.36 3.41 10.24
N PHE A 41 2.94 3.22 9.05
CA PHE A 41 3.98 2.22 8.85
C PHE A 41 5.38 2.79 9.00
N VAL A 42 5.49 4.08 9.30
CA VAL A 42 6.78 4.72 9.51
C VAL A 42 6.84 5.32 10.89
N ASP A 43 8.04 5.58 11.36
CA ASP A 43 8.22 6.20 12.67
C ASP A 43 7.57 7.56 12.69
N GLU A 44 7.17 7.96 13.88
CA GLU A 44 6.51 9.23 14.05
C GLU A 44 7.33 10.38 13.49
N ALA A 45 8.63 10.32 13.63
CA ALA A 45 9.50 11.37 13.13
C ALA A 45 9.45 11.51 11.61
N LEU A 46 9.04 10.47 10.90
CA LEU A 46 9.00 10.48 9.45
C LEU A 46 7.61 10.60 8.87
N ARG A 47 6.60 10.74 9.72
CA ARG A 47 5.22 10.72 9.23
C ARG A 47 4.91 11.84 8.25
N SER A 48 5.52 12.99 8.44
CA SER A 48 5.26 14.10 7.52
C SER A 48 5.79 13.82 6.13
N ARG A 49 6.68 12.83 5.99
CA ARG A 49 7.27 12.49 4.70
C ARG A 49 6.74 11.19 4.14
N ALA A 50 5.80 10.57 4.83
CA ALA A 50 5.35 9.22 4.49
C ALA A 50 4.73 9.12 3.10
N TYR A 51 4.14 10.20 2.61
CA TYR A 51 3.46 10.17 1.32
C TYR A 51 4.27 10.74 0.18
N GLU A 52 5.53 11.05 0.44
CA GLU A 52 6.43 11.43 -0.65
C GLU A 52 6.75 10.20 -1.48
N ASN A 53 6.98 10.41 -2.76
CA ASN A 53 7.27 9.27 -3.63
C ASN A 53 8.74 8.89 -3.54
N ARG A 54 9.11 8.30 -2.41
CA ARG A 54 10.46 7.87 -2.12
C ARG A 54 10.43 6.76 -1.09
N SER A 55 11.49 5.99 -1.02
CA SER A 55 11.63 5.02 0.04
C SER A 55 12.14 5.73 1.29
N LEU A 56 11.83 5.17 2.45
CA LEU A 56 12.28 5.72 3.72
C LEU A 56 12.80 4.60 4.58
N THR A 57 13.86 4.92 5.34
CA THR A 57 14.39 3.98 6.32
C THR A 57 13.53 4.04 7.57
N ILE A 58 13.11 2.88 8.06
CA ILE A 58 12.19 2.83 9.18
C ILE A 58 12.72 2.12 10.41
N GLY A 59 14.04 1.96 10.50
CA GLY A 59 14.65 1.34 11.65
C GLY A 59 14.97 -0.12 11.39
N TYR A 60 15.84 -0.69 12.21
CA TYR A 60 16.26 -2.08 12.08
C TYR A 60 16.73 -2.40 10.67
N GLN A 61 17.33 -1.42 10.01
CA GLN A 61 17.85 -1.58 8.65
C GLN A 61 16.76 -1.98 7.65
N GLN A 62 15.53 -1.60 7.94
CA GLN A 62 14.43 -1.87 7.02
C GLN A 62 14.00 -0.57 6.36
N THR A 63 13.34 -0.72 5.22
CA THR A 63 12.81 0.43 4.51
C THR A 63 11.38 0.15 4.11
N ILE A 64 10.64 1.23 3.91
CA ILE A 64 9.34 1.14 3.26
C ILE A 64 9.59 1.59 1.83
N SER A 65 9.14 0.78 0.86
CA SER A 65 9.42 1.06 -0.53
C SER A 65 8.69 2.31 -1.01
N GLN A 66 9.28 2.94 -2.02
CA GLN A 66 8.69 4.09 -2.67
C GLN A 66 7.27 3.79 -3.13
N PRO A 67 6.32 4.72 -2.96
CA PRO A 67 4.94 4.46 -3.37
C PRO A 67 4.78 3.97 -4.81
N TYR A 68 5.52 4.55 -5.73
CA TYR A 68 5.42 4.11 -7.12
C TYR A 68 5.80 2.63 -7.27
N ILE A 69 6.83 2.19 -6.56
CA ILE A 69 7.28 0.82 -6.65
C ILE A 69 6.19 -0.13 -6.14
N VAL A 70 5.60 0.21 -4.98
CA VAL A 70 4.52 -0.60 -4.43
C VAL A 70 3.35 -0.65 -5.40
N ALA A 71 2.98 0.50 -5.96
CA ALA A 71 1.85 0.59 -6.87
C ALA A 71 2.12 -0.21 -8.14
N ARG A 72 3.31 -0.08 -8.69
CA ARG A 72 3.63 -0.77 -9.95
C ARG A 72 3.71 -2.27 -9.77
N MET A 73 4.30 -2.72 -8.67
CA MET A 73 4.36 -4.15 -8.40
C MET A 73 2.97 -4.74 -8.21
N THR A 74 2.12 -4.02 -7.51
CA THR A 74 0.74 -4.46 -7.31
C THR A 74 0.00 -4.48 -8.65
N GLU A 75 0.18 -3.45 -9.45
CA GLU A 75 -0.47 -3.35 -10.75
C GLU A 75 -0.08 -4.53 -11.64
N LEU A 76 1.20 -4.86 -11.65
CA LEU A 76 1.68 -5.98 -12.45
C LEU A 76 1.11 -7.30 -11.95
N LEU A 77 1.01 -7.43 -10.63
CA LEU A 77 0.53 -8.66 -10.04
C LEU A 77 -0.93 -8.94 -10.40
N ILE A 78 -1.76 -7.90 -10.47
CA ILE A 78 -3.16 -8.10 -10.77
C ILE A 78 -3.52 -7.81 -12.21
N SER A 79 -2.54 -7.48 -13.05
CA SER A 79 -2.81 -6.99 -14.40
C SER A 79 -3.53 -8.01 -15.27
N HIS A 80 -3.32 -9.29 -15.01
CA HIS A 80 -3.92 -10.32 -15.85
C HIS A 80 -5.32 -10.71 -15.38
N THR A 81 -5.82 -10.09 -14.33
CA THR A 81 -7.16 -10.42 -13.85
C THR A 81 -8.10 -9.29 -14.20
N LYS A 82 -9.32 -9.63 -14.49
CA LYS A 82 -10.35 -8.64 -14.77
C LYS A 82 -11.51 -8.78 -13.83
N SER A 83 -11.36 -9.60 -12.82
CA SER A 83 -12.43 -9.79 -11.87
C SER A 83 -12.62 -8.58 -11.00
N ARG A 84 -13.79 -8.44 -10.47
CA ARG A 84 -14.08 -7.44 -9.49
C ARG A 84 -14.07 -8.08 -8.13
N GLY A 85 -13.90 -7.29 -7.10
CA GLY A 85 -13.88 -7.80 -5.74
C GLY A 85 -12.58 -8.52 -5.49
N LYS A 86 -12.66 -9.72 -4.95
CA LYS A 86 -11.45 -10.45 -4.61
C LYS A 86 -10.73 -10.86 -5.88
N VAL A 87 -9.56 -10.31 -6.10
CA VAL A 87 -8.79 -10.50 -7.30
C VAL A 87 -7.73 -11.58 -7.14
N LEU A 88 -7.17 -11.70 -5.95
CA LEU A 88 -6.12 -12.65 -5.68
C LEU A 88 -6.59 -13.68 -4.67
N ASP A 89 -6.31 -14.94 -4.94
CA ASP A 89 -6.66 -16.00 -4.01
C ASP A 89 -5.63 -16.10 -2.91
N LYS A 90 -4.39 -16.24 -3.28
CA LYS A 90 -3.30 -16.39 -2.34
C LYS A 90 -2.11 -15.63 -2.82
N VAL A 91 -1.39 -15.03 -1.89
CA VAL A 91 -0.18 -14.30 -2.22
C VAL A 91 0.86 -14.64 -1.18
N LEU A 92 2.04 -14.98 -1.66
CA LEU A 92 3.17 -15.18 -0.78
C LEU A 92 4.10 -13.99 -0.94
N GLU A 93 4.39 -13.33 0.15
CA GLU A 93 5.29 -12.19 0.12
C GLU A 93 6.51 -12.48 0.97
N LEU A 94 7.68 -12.36 0.37
CA LEU A 94 8.93 -12.54 1.08
C LEU A 94 9.51 -11.17 1.38
N GLY A 95 10.03 -11.03 2.60
CA GLY A 95 10.63 -9.77 2.99
C GLY A 95 9.62 -8.66 3.13
N SER A 96 8.54 -8.95 3.87
CA SER A 96 7.44 -7.99 4.00
C SER A 96 7.86 -6.70 4.71
N GLY A 97 8.96 -6.74 5.43
CA GLY A 97 9.46 -5.55 6.11
C GLY A 97 8.44 -4.99 7.08
N CYS A 98 8.02 -3.76 6.85
CA CYS A 98 7.09 -3.11 7.78
C CYS A 98 5.64 -3.50 7.56
N GLY A 99 5.36 -4.29 6.54
CA GLY A 99 3.99 -4.73 6.30
C GLY A 99 3.15 -3.84 5.39
N TYR A 100 3.71 -2.76 4.89
CA TYR A 100 2.93 -1.85 4.05
C TYR A 100 2.47 -2.53 2.76
N GLN A 101 3.38 -3.23 2.08
CA GLN A 101 3.02 -3.93 0.85
C GLN A 101 1.97 -5.00 1.14
N SER A 102 2.11 -5.68 2.28
CA SER A 102 1.12 -6.68 2.68
C SER A 102 -0.25 -6.05 2.88
N ALA A 103 -0.28 -4.88 3.50
CA ALA A 103 -1.53 -4.18 3.73
C ALA A 103 -2.20 -3.79 2.41
N VAL A 104 -1.42 -3.33 1.45
CA VAL A 104 -1.95 -2.98 0.14
C VAL A 104 -2.48 -4.23 -0.56
N LEU A 105 -1.73 -5.31 -0.53
CA LEU A 105 -2.15 -6.54 -1.18
C LEU A 105 -3.39 -7.13 -0.54
N SER A 106 -3.58 -6.89 0.74
CA SER A 106 -4.74 -7.44 1.44
C SER A 106 -6.06 -6.93 0.87
N TYR A 107 -6.03 -5.79 0.20
CA TYR A 107 -7.24 -5.29 -0.47
C TYR A 107 -7.72 -6.24 -1.55
N PHE A 108 -6.82 -7.05 -2.09
CA PHE A 108 -7.14 -7.94 -3.19
C PHE A 108 -7.34 -9.38 -2.75
N CYS A 109 -6.81 -9.76 -1.60
CA CYS A 109 -7.04 -11.09 -1.06
C CYS A 109 -7.90 -11.06 0.18
N LEU A 110 -8.08 -9.94 0.66
CA LEU A 110 -8.98 -9.62 1.70
C LEU A 110 -9.31 -10.71 2.65
N LEU A 111 -10.49 -11.09 2.68
CA LEU A 111 -10.99 -12.00 3.66
C LEU A 111 -10.28 -13.32 3.68
N TYR A 112 -9.63 -13.62 2.59
CA TYR A 112 -9.00 -14.90 2.46
C TYR A 112 -7.81 -15.07 3.40
N THR A 113 -7.12 -13.98 3.69
CA THR A 113 -6.00 -14.04 4.61
C THR A 113 -6.44 -14.49 6.00
N SER A 114 -7.53 -13.94 6.46
CA SER A 114 -8.08 -14.30 7.74
C SER A 114 -8.52 -15.75 7.76
N ASP A 115 -9.19 -16.17 6.71
CA ASP A 115 -9.67 -17.52 6.61
C ASP A 115 -8.52 -18.51 6.61
N ALA A 116 -7.47 -18.18 5.92
CA ALA A 116 -6.31 -19.04 5.87
C ALA A 116 -5.70 -19.23 7.25
N ALA A 117 -5.65 -18.16 8.02
CA ALA A 117 -5.13 -18.25 9.36
C ALA A 117 -5.99 -19.15 10.23
N ASP A 118 -7.28 -19.06 10.06
CA ASP A 118 -8.19 -19.90 10.82
C ASP A 118 -8.10 -21.34 10.42
N ASP A 119 -7.92 -21.58 9.16
CA ASP A 119 -7.87 -22.92 8.64
C ASP A 119 -6.68 -23.69 9.10
N GLU A 120 -5.67 -23.01 9.50
CA GLU A 120 -4.49 -23.70 9.98
C GLU A 120 -4.76 -24.48 11.23
N THR A 121 -5.77 -24.15 11.89
CA THR A 121 -6.10 -24.88 13.13
C THR A 121 -6.73 -26.23 12.93
#